data_2af47d81c5e738b6d17afb01fb329016
#
_entry.id   2af47d81c5e738b6d17afb01fb329016
#
_cell.length_a   1.000
_cell.length_b   1.000
_cell.length_c   1.000
_cell.angle_alpha   90.00
_cell.angle_beta   90.00
_cell.angle_gamma   90.00
#
_symmetry.space_group_name_H-M   'P 1'
#
loop_
_entity.id
_entity.type
_entity.pdbx_description
1 polymer ?
#
loop_
_entity_poly.entity_id
_entity_poly.type
_entity_poly.pdbx_seq_one_letter_code
_entity_poly.pdbx_strand_id
1 'polypeptide(L)'
;MTDKQPKTTYRPHRRGTKTRWLWLPSLMFGDGVAVSVLVLTMVMLRRMGLDTADTALAIALLSLPVLLRPLFEMVVTHFWGTTKVWILSTQFISALSLAAVAFTLHTSSWLLGTVCFMPFFVCSSVFYNIALHRFYIDTSQGVHLSQVHQQNPTPQQDTMVRWCDGEMVTLHSSTSHHHNTTTLHSQKSCGFLTMALLFGCGVMMMIAGNMEVVTRNIRYSWSLVFYIMAGVELFLWLWHTIFLPGGTHGYAKPKPTMGLHRGEFRISLRRMLKRKDDITALTFFILFLLPETLLALTAPLFLIAKPHNGGLGLSPQEFAFTQGTLAVIAIALGYTLGGKTIKRHGLRRWLLPSALLLAVPGAALLFLSYNTAAPLSIVAAALAAGHAALGFALSMVKQVVVRFTRNMPDNTLRHAIARTLIATPFVLVGMFAGAMLTLIDYQHIFLVATELSIASLTVAALYLYRTRKK
;
A
#
# COMPACT_ATOMS: atom_id res chain seq x y z
N MET A 1 -57.68 -13.02 28.77
CA MET A 1 -56.96 -11.90 28.19
C MET A 1 -55.58 -12.40 27.79
N THR A 2 -55.40 -12.83 26.55
CA THR A 2 -54.20 -13.38 25.98
C THR A 2 -53.46 -12.29 25.23
N ASP A 3 -52.34 -11.89 25.77
CA ASP A 3 -51.45 -10.84 25.25
C ASP A 3 -50.75 -11.35 23.97
N LYS A 4 -51.15 -10.80 22.82
CA LYS A 4 -50.52 -11.09 21.52
C LYS A 4 -49.35 -10.13 21.32
N GLN A 5 -48.14 -10.57 21.61
CA GLN A 5 -46.94 -9.88 21.16
C GLN A 5 -46.86 -9.81 19.62
N PRO A 6 -46.56 -8.65 19.02
CA PRO A 6 -46.44 -8.51 17.59
C PRO A 6 -45.16 -9.23 17.12
N LYS A 7 -45.37 -10.28 16.28
CA LYS A 7 -44.27 -10.94 15.54
C LYS A 7 -43.75 -9.97 14.49
N THR A 8 -42.69 -9.24 14.80
CA THR A 8 -41.88 -8.54 13.80
C THR A 8 -41.13 -9.56 12.94
N THR A 9 -41.73 -9.89 11.81
CA THR A 9 -41.09 -10.70 10.76
C THR A 9 -39.93 -9.94 10.14
N TYR A 10 -38.70 -10.16 10.65
CA TYR A 10 -37.48 -9.67 10.05
C TYR A 10 -37.25 -10.45 8.73
N ARG A 11 -37.47 -9.78 7.59
CA ARG A 11 -37.07 -10.29 6.27
C ARG A 11 -35.59 -9.97 6.05
N PRO A 12 -34.67 -10.94 6.04
CA PRO A 12 -33.28 -10.68 5.71
C PRO A 12 -33.17 -10.27 4.24
N HIS A 13 -32.67 -9.06 4.00
CA HIS A 13 -32.37 -8.59 2.65
C HIS A 13 -31.28 -9.46 2.01
N ARG A 14 -31.66 -10.38 1.14
CA ARG A 14 -30.79 -11.25 0.31
C ARG A 14 -29.94 -10.50 -0.74
N ARG A 15 -29.80 -9.18 -0.65
CA ARG A 15 -29.07 -8.35 -1.63
C ARG A 15 -27.55 -8.31 -1.45
N GLY A 16 -26.97 -8.93 -0.42
CA GLY A 16 -25.59 -8.67 0.00
C GLY A 16 -24.45 -9.27 -0.85
N THR A 17 -24.67 -10.38 -1.59
CA THR A 17 -23.56 -11.08 -2.26
C THR A 17 -23.31 -10.65 -3.70
N LYS A 18 -24.35 -10.32 -4.47
CA LYS A 18 -24.19 -9.87 -5.86
C LYS A 18 -23.60 -8.46 -6.00
N THR A 19 -23.87 -7.57 -5.03
CA THR A 19 -23.37 -6.17 -5.02
C THR A 19 -21.91 -6.02 -4.62
N ARG A 20 -21.30 -6.98 -3.94
CA ARG A 20 -19.87 -6.92 -3.54
C ARG A 20 -18.92 -6.77 -4.73
N TRP A 21 -19.22 -7.39 -5.85
CA TRP A 21 -18.40 -7.32 -7.06
C TRP A 21 -18.40 -5.95 -7.73
N LEU A 22 -19.36 -5.08 -7.42
CA LEU A 22 -19.47 -3.76 -8.00
C LEU A 22 -18.55 -2.73 -7.30
N TRP A 23 -18.39 -2.81 -5.99
CA TRP A 23 -17.66 -1.80 -5.22
C TRP A 23 -16.29 -2.26 -4.70
N LEU A 24 -16.06 -3.56 -4.48
CA LEU A 24 -14.78 -4.04 -3.95
C LEU A 24 -13.59 -3.80 -4.91
N PRO A 25 -13.71 -4.12 -6.22
CA PRO A 25 -12.65 -3.82 -7.18
C PRO A 25 -12.29 -2.34 -7.25
N SER A 26 -13.30 -1.47 -7.30
CA SER A 26 -13.12 -0.01 -7.43
C SER A 26 -12.50 0.59 -6.17
N LEU A 27 -12.82 0.08 -4.98
CA LEU A 27 -12.16 0.51 -3.74
C LEU A 27 -10.67 0.14 -3.72
N MET A 28 -10.32 -1.08 -4.15
CA MET A 28 -8.92 -1.50 -4.24
C MET A 28 -8.15 -0.76 -5.33
N PHE A 29 -8.83 -0.40 -6.42
CA PHE A 29 -8.27 0.43 -7.48
C PHE A 29 -7.95 1.83 -6.96
N GLY A 30 -8.87 2.48 -6.22
CA GLY A 30 -8.63 3.80 -5.60
C GLY A 30 -7.41 3.82 -4.66
N ASP A 31 -7.17 2.74 -3.91
CA ASP A 31 -5.97 2.63 -3.06
C ASP A 31 -4.66 2.63 -3.88
N GLY A 32 -4.66 1.99 -5.05
CA GLY A 32 -3.50 1.97 -5.96
C GLY A 32 -3.26 3.29 -6.70
N VAL A 33 -4.30 4.07 -6.95
CA VAL A 33 -4.19 5.40 -7.58
C VAL A 33 -3.27 6.31 -6.76
N ALA A 34 -3.37 6.29 -5.45
CA ALA A 34 -2.56 7.13 -4.57
C ALA A 34 -1.04 6.88 -4.73
N VAL A 35 -0.63 5.63 -4.86
CA VAL A 35 0.78 5.27 -5.07
C VAL A 35 1.24 5.73 -6.45
N SER A 36 0.43 5.53 -7.48
CA SER A 36 0.78 5.93 -8.85
C SER A 36 0.90 7.44 -9.02
N VAL A 37 0.08 8.23 -8.32
CA VAL A 37 0.17 9.69 -8.33
C VAL A 37 1.50 10.19 -7.75
N LEU A 38 2.03 9.57 -6.70
CA LEU A 38 3.35 9.95 -6.16
C LEU A 38 4.46 9.70 -7.17
N VAL A 39 4.42 8.57 -7.91
CA VAL A 39 5.39 8.28 -8.98
C VAL A 39 5.26 9.28 -10.13
N LEU A 40 4.03 9.58 -10.57
CA LEU A 40 3.75 10.61 -11.58
C LEU A 40 4.29 11.97 -11.13
N THR A 41 4.07 12.36 -9.89
CA THR A 41 4.57 13.62 -9.33
C THR A 41 6.09 13.68 -9.36
N MET A 42 6.79 12.61 -9.01
CA MET A 42 8.24 12.56 -9.04
C MET A 42 8.79 12.79 -10.45
N VAL A 43 8.24 12.08 -11.45
CA VAL A 43 8.67 12.27 -12.85
C VAL A 43 8.30 13.66 -13.35
N MET A 44 7.11 14.16 -13.04
CA MET A 44 6.67 15.51 -13.36
C MET A 44 7.67 16.56 -12.82
N LEU A 45 8.01 16.51 -11.53
CA LEU A 45 8.96 17.47 -10.92
C LEU A 45 10.28 17.50 -11.67
N ARG A 46 10.83 16.33 -12.03
CA ARG A 46 12.06 16.24 -12.83
C ARG A 46 11.89 16.82 -14.24
N ARG A 47 10.77 16.53 -14.90
CA ARG A 47 10.48 17.06 -16.25
C ARG A 47 10.25 18.57 -16.24
N MET A 48 9.71 19.11 -15.16
CA MET A 48 9.52 20.55 -14.95
C MET A 48 10.83 21.30 -14.61
N GLY A 49 11.95 20.58 -14.44
CA GLY A 49 13.27 21.16 -14.24
C GLY A 49 13.73 21.24 -12.78
N LEU A 50 13.02 20.62 -11.85
CA LEU A 50 13.48 20.53 -10.46
C LEU A 50 14.72 19.63 -10.39
N ASP A 51 15.70 19.99 -9.57
CA ASP A 51 16.92 19.19 -9.41
C ASP A 51 16.64 17.82 -8.78
N THR A 52 17.60 16.90 -8.92
CA THR A 52 17.46 15.51 -8.43
C THR A 52 17.32 15.47 -6.92
N ALA A 53 18.16 16.26 -6.20
CA ALA A 53 18.12 16.33 -4.75
C ALA A 53 16.81 16.92 -4.22
N ASP A 54 16.37 18.03 -4.82
CA ASP A 54 15.12 18.71 -4.45
C ASP A 54 13.90 17.84 -4.76
N THR A 55 13.92 17.09 -5.88
CA THR A 55 12.86 16.15 -6.22
C THR A 55 12.75 15.02 -5.19
N ALA A 56 13.87 14.43 -4.79
CA ALA A 56 13.91 13.40 -3.77
C ALA A 56 13.37 13.91 -2.43
N LEU A 57 13.83 15.09 -2.01
CA LEU A 57 13.39 15.75 -0.78
C LEU A 57 11.88 16.06 -0.83
N ALA A 58 11.39 16.62 -1.93
CA ALA A 58 9.97 16.94 -2.11
C ALA A 58 9.09 15.69 -1.97
N ILE A 59 9.43 14.59 -2.63
CA ILE A 59 8.68 13.33 -2.54
C ILE A 59 8.75 12.72 -1.14
N ALA A 60 9.90 12.78 -0.48
CA ALA A 60 10.04 12.31 0.91
C ALA A 60 9.18 13.13 1.88
N LEU A 61 9.18 14.45 1.76
CA LEU A 61 8.34 15.35 2.56
C LEU A 61 6.84 15.12 2.29
N LEU A 62 6.44 14.93 1.04
CA LEU A 62 5.08 14.58 0.67
C LEU A 62 4.63 13.23 1.28
N SER A 63 5.57 12.34 1.55
CA SER A 63 5.28 11.03 2.14
C SER A 63 5.17 11.06 3.68
N LEU A 64 5.51 12.18 4.35
CA LEU A 64 5.42 12.32 5.82
C LEU A 64 4.06 11.94 6.42
N PRO A 65 2.89 12.26 5.81
CA PRO A 65 1.60 11.87 6.37
C PRO A 65 1.44 10.37 6.60
N VAL A 66 2.19 9.53 5.87
CA VAL A 66 2.16 8.07 6.06
C VAL A 66 2.70 7.67 7.44
N LEU A 67 3.65 8.42 8.00
CA LEU A 67 4.19 8.19 9.36
C LEU A 67 3.18 8.54 10.44
N LEU A 68 2.26 9.47 10.15
CA LEU A 68 1.20 9.90 11.08
C LEU A 68 0.01 8.92 11.10
N ARG A 69 0.09 7.82 10.35
CA ARG A 69 -0.99 6.82 10.26
C ARG A 69 -1.57 6.39 11.62
N PRO A 70 -0.79 6.10 12.69
CA PRO A 70 -1.36 5.72 13.98
C PRO A 70 -2.22 6.84 14.60
N LEU A 71 -1.85 8.11 14.37
CA LEU A 71 -2.63 9.26 14.81
C LEU A 71 -3.92 9.41 13.99
N PHE A 72 -3.82 9.24 12.67
CA PHE A 72 -4.98 9.28 11.77
C PHE A 72 -5.96 8.13 12.05
N GLU A 73 -5.46 6.96 12.46
CA GLU A 73 -6.29 5.84 12.92
C GLU A 73 -7.13 6.25 14.15
N MET A 74 -6.54 7.02 15.10
CA MET A 74 -7.27 7.58 16.25
C MET A 74 -8.32 8.59 15.81
N VAL A 75 -8.02 9.45 14.85
CA VAL A 75 -8.96 10.44 14.30
C VAL A 75 -10.18 9.74 13.69
N VAL A 76 -9.97 8.77 12.80
CA VAL A 76 -11.07 8.02 12.15
C VAL A 76 -11.92 7.23 13.16
N THR A 77 -11.36 6.84 14.33
CA THR A 77 -12.11 6.15 15.40
C THR A 77 -12.93 7.10 16.26
N HIS A 78 -12.43 8.30 16.51
CA HIS A 78 -13.04 9.24 17.45
C HIS A 78 -14.02 10.22 16.81
N PHE A 79 -13.73 10.63 15.54
CA PHE A 79 -14.58 11.58 14.85
C PHE A 79 -15.85 10.92 14.32
N TRP A 80 -16.94 11.66 14.37
CA TRP A 80 -18.26 11.26 13.96
C TRP A 80 -18.32 10.98 12.47
N GLY A 81 -18.90 9.86 12.11
CA GLY A 81 -19.10 9.46 10.72
C GLY A 81 -19.04 7.95 10.53
N THR A 82 -19.71 7.47 9.50
CA THR A 82 -19.59 6.09 9.05
C THR A 82 -18.33 5.93 8.21
N THR A 83 -17.78 4.72 8.12
CA THR A 83 -16.66 4.42 7.26
C THR A 83 -16.92 4.80 5.80
N LYS A 84 -18.19 4.74 5.35
CA LYS A 84 -18.59 5.21 4.01
C LYS A 84 -18.38 6.73 3.86
N VAL A 85 -18.74 7.54 4.86
CA VAL A 85 -18.55 8.99 4.81
C VAL A 85 -17.07 9.34 4.71
N TRP A 86 -16.21 8.67 5.46
CA TRP A 86 -14.76 8.84 5.37
C TRP A 86 -14.22 8.53 3.97
N ILE A 87 -14.62 7.39 3.37
CA ILE A 87 -14.22 7.00 2.02
C ILE A 87 -14.63 8.09 1.00
N LEU A 88 -15.89 8.53 1.05
CA LEU A 88 -16.39 9.53 0.11
C LEU A 88 -15.73 10.90 0.29
N SER A 89 -15.59 11.37 1.53
CA SER A 89 -14.95 12.67 1.80
C SER A 89 -13.50 12.71 1.35
N THR A 90 -12.75 11.63 1.60
CA THR A 90 -11.33 11.55 1.21
C THR A 90 -11.16 11.49 -0.30
N GLN A 91 -12.00 10.75 -1.03
CA GLN A 91 -11.95 10.71 -2.50
C GLN A 91 -12.29 12.07 -3.11
N PHE A 92 -13.28 12.78 -2.57
CA PHE A 92 -13.62 14.11 -3.05
C PHE A 92 -12.47 15.11 -2.83
N ILE A 93 -11.84 15.09 -1.63
CA ILE A 93 -10.67 15.92 -1.32
C ILE A 93 -9.49 15.56 -2.26
N SER A 94 -9.27 14.27 -2.53
CA SER A 94 -8.24 13.80 -3.46
C SER A 94 -8.47 14.36 -4.87
N ALA A 95 -9.70 14.27 -5.39
CA ALA A 95 -10.04 14.79 -6.70
C ALA A 95 -9.82 16.31 -6.79
N LEU A 96 -10.29 17.06 -5.78
CA LEU A 96 -10.12 18.50 -5.71
C LEU A 96 -8.64 18.91 -5.63
N SER A 97 -7.84 18.20 -4.82
CA SER A 97 -6.41 18.47 -4.69
C SER A 97 -5.65 18.25 -5.99
N LEU A 98 -5.94 17.15 -6.70
CA LEU A 98 -5.32 16.88 -8.01
C LEU A 98 -5.74 17.90 -9.08
N ALA A 99 -7.00 18.30 -9.10
CA ALA A 99 -7.48 19.36 -10.00
C ALA A 99 -6.79 20.71 -9.72
N ALA A 100 -6.59 21.04 -8.43
CA ALA A 100 -5.87 22.25 -8.03
C ALA A 100 -4.39 22.20 -8.46
N VAL A 101 -3.72 21.05 -8.27
CA VAL A 101 -2.35 20.87 -8.80
C VAL A 101 -2.34 21.06 -10.31
N ALA A 102 -3.22 20.39 -11.05
CA ALA A 102 -3.31 20.50 -12.50
C ALA A 102 -3.49 21.95 -12.98
N PHE A 103 -4.34 22.71 -12.30
CA PHE A 103 -4.57 24.13 -12.57
C PHE A 103 -3.32 24.97 -12.34
N THR A 104 -2.63 24.76 -11.22
CA THR A 104 -1.44 25.56 -10.84
C THR A 104 -0.22 25.29 -11.72
N LEU A 105 -0.14 24.13 -12.41
CA LEU A 105 0.99 23.83 -13.32
C LEU A 105 1.16 24.85 -14.44
N HIS A 106 0.12 25.58 -14.84
CA HIS A 106 0.20 26.63 -15.86
C HIS A 106 0.74 27.96 -15.33
N THR A 107 0.77 28.14 -14.02
CA THR A 107 1.22 29.39 -13.39
C THR A 107 2.74 29.45 -13.27
N SER A 108 3.30 30.64 -13.07
CA SER A 108 4.73 30.81 -12.73
C SER A 108 5.11 30.16 -11.40
N SER A 109 4.15 30.10 -10.45
CA SER A 109 4.32 29.53 -9.10
C SER A 109 3.88 28.06 -9.03
N TRP A 110 4.05 27.29 -10.09
CA TRP A 110 3.60 25.89 -10.19
C TRP A 110 4.15 25.00 -9.05
N LEU A 111 5.40 25.23 -8.64
CA LEU A 111 6.02 24.46 -7.54
C LEU A 111 5.32 24.74 -6.21
N LEU A 112 5.04 26.01 -5.91
CA LEU A 112 4.31 26.40 -4.70
C LEU A 112 2.91 25.76 -4.70
N GLY A 113 2.20 25.80 -5.82
CA GLY A 113 0.89 25.15 -5.97
C GLY A 113 0.97 23.63 -5.71
N THR A 114 1.97 22.97 -6.28
CA THR A 114 2.18 21.55 -6.06
C THR A 114 2.48 21.24 -4.58
N VAL A 115 3.37 22.00 -3.94
CA VAL A 115 3.73 21.82 -2.53
C VAL A 115 2.56 22.14 -1.60
N CYS A 116 1.67 23.07 -1.97
CA CYS A 116 0.48 23.40 -1.17
C CYS A 116 -0.61 22.34 -1.29
N PHE A 117 -0.91 21.84 -2.49
CA PHE A 117 -2.09 20.98 -2.72
C PHE A 117 -1.79 19.48 -2.64
N MET A 118 -0.58 19.02 -3.01
CA MET A 118 -0.22 17.60 -2.92
C MET A 118 -0.29 17.02 -1.49
N PRO A 119 0.08 17.72 -0.41
CA PRO A 119 -0.08 17.18 0.95
C PRO A 119 -1.53 16.84 1.28
N PHE A 120 -2.52 17.61 0.80
CA PHE A 120 -3.94 17.28 1.01
C PHE A 120 -4.31 15.99 0.30
N PHE A 121 -3.81 15.78 -0.91
CA PHE A 121 -3.97 14.51 -1.61
C PHE A 121 -3.38 13.35 -0.83
N VAL A 122 -2.13 13.46 -0.36
CA VAL A 122 -1.46 12.37 0.38
C VAL A 122 -2.14 12.13 1.73
N CYS A 123 -2.50 13.18 2.48
CA CYS A 123 -3.27 13.01 3.71
C CYS A 123 -4.60 12.30 3.45
N SER A 124 -5.36 12.73 2.45
CA SER A 124 -6.65 12.11 2.11
C SER A 124 -6.47 10.64 1.70
N SER A 125 -5.41 10.30 0.98
CA SER A 125 -5.12 8.90 0.60
C SER A 125 -4.79 8.01 1.80
N VAL A 126 -4.11 8.54 2.83
CA VAL A 126 -3.85 7.80 4.08
C VAL A 126 -5.15 7.57 4.85
N PHE A 127 -6.00 8.59 4.97
CA PHE A 127 -7.32 8.45 5.58
C PHE A 127 -8.21 7.48 4.81
N TYR A 128 -8.19 7.55 3.47
CA TYR A 128 -8.89 6.60 2.60
C TYR A 128 -8.48 5.16 2.88
N ASN A 129 -7.18 4.88 2.92
CA ASN A 129 -6.65 3.54 3.18
C ASN A 129 -7.06 3.02 4.58
N ILE A 130 -7.10 3.90 5.60
CA ILE A 130 -7.58 3.55 6.94
C ILE A 130 -9.08 3.23 6.90
N ALA A 131 -9.89 4.09 6.28
CA ALA A 131 -11.32 3.90 6.18
C ALA A 131 -11.68 2.64 5.37
N LEU A 132 -10.95 2.39 4.27
CA LEU A 132 -11.09 1.19 3.45
C LEU A 132 -10.84 -0.09 4.27
N HIS A 133 -9.76 -0.13 5.04
CA HIS A 133 -9.45 -1.28 5.88
C HIS A 133 -10.55 -1.55 6.92
N ARG A 134 -11.08 -0.51 7.55
CA ARG A 134 -12.20 -0.62 8.50
C ARG A 134 -13.49 -1.06 7.83
N PHE A 135 -13.82 -0.45 6.69
CA PHE A 135 -15.01 -0.81 5.93
C PHE A 135 -15.00 -2.31 5.57
N TYR A 136 -13.82 -2.84 5.27
CA TYR A 136 -13.63 -4.26 4.97
C TYR A 136 -13.90 -5.14 6.20
N ILE A 137 -13.40 -4.76 7.37
CA ILE A 137 -13.64 -5.47 8.63
C ILE A 137 -15.12 -5.44 8.99
N ASP A 138 -15.75 -4.25 8.96
CA ASP A 138 -17.17 -4.07 9.32
C ASP A 138 -18.09 -4.92 8.41
N THR A 139 -17.76 -4.97 7.11
CA THR A 139 -18.57 -5.73 6.14
C THR A 139 -18.38 -7.24 6.30
N SER A 140 -17.19 -7.70 6.69
CA SER A 140 -16.92 -9.13 6.95
C SER A 140 -17.61 -9.61 8.23
N GLN A 141 -17.62 -8.82 9.29
CA GLN A 141 -18.31 -9.11 10.54
C GLN A 141 -19.86 -9.17 10.37
N GLY A 142 -20.43 -8.23 9.62
CA GLY A 142 -21.86 -8.20 9.35
C GLY A 142 -22.37 -9.43 8.62
N VAL A 143 -21.60 -10.01 7.72
CA VAL A 143 -21.94 -11.28 7.03
C VAL A 143 -21.90 -12.46 7.99
N HIS A 144 -20.97 -12.47 8.93
CA HIS A 144 -20.82 -13.56 9.89
C HIS A 144 -21.99 -13.62 10.88
N LEU A 145 -22.39 -12.45 11.42
CA LEU A 145 -23.54 -12.38 12.34
C LEU A 145 -24.85 -12.80 11.67
N SER A 146 -25.04 -12.51 10.39
CA SER A 146 -26.20 -12.94 9.63
C SER A 146 -26.23 -14.45 9.34
N GLN A 147 -25.08 -15.09 9.22
CA GLN A 147 -24.98 -16.55 9.03
C GLN A 147 -25.18 -17.33 10.35
N VAL A 148 -24.69 -16.81 11.48
CA VAL A 148 -24.89 -17.43 12.80
C VAL A 148 -26.35 -17.36 13.24
N HIS A 149 -27.09 -16.30 12.88
CA HIS A 149 -28.53 -16.20 13.20
C HIS A 149 -29.44 -17.13 12.36
N GLN A 150 -28.93 -17.70 11.26
CA GLN A 150 -29.67 -18.66 10.43
C GLN A 150 -29.50 -20.12 10.84
N GLN A 151 -28.55 -20.44 11.72
CA GLN A 151 -28.34 -21.79 12.26
C GLN A 151 -28.81 -21.81 13.71
N ASN A 152 -30.05 -22.27 13.93
CA ASN A 152 -30.74 -22.59 15.19
C ASN A 152 -30.11 -22.19 16.53
N PRO A 153 -30.91 -21.67 17.49
CA PRO A 153 -30.45 -21.30 18.82
C PRO A 153 -30.33 -22.55 19.71
N THR A 154 -29.22 -23.23 19.69
CA THR A 154 -28.79 -24.11 20.80
C THR A 154 -27.70 -23.38 21.58
N PRO A 155 -27.82 -23.34 22.93
CA PRO A 155 -26.94 -22.54 23.75
C PRO A 155 -25.58 -23.22 23.95
N GLN A 156 -24.55 -22.38 23.97
CA GLN A 156 -23.21 -22.62 24.49
C GLN A 156 -22.34 -23.67 23.81
N GLN A 157 -21.54 -23.18 22.87
CA GLN A 157 -20.17 -23.67 22.73
C GLN A 157 -19.27 -22.48 22.36
N ASP A 158 -18.19 -22.31 23.12
CA ASP A 158 -17.19 -21.25 22.92
C ASP A 158 -16.64 -21.25 21.49
N THR A 159 -17.11 -20.30 20.69
CA THR A 159 -16.61 -20.10 19.32
C THR A 159 -15.29 -19.35 19.37
N MET A 160 -14.18 -20.06 19.22
CA MET A 160 -12.87 -19.48 19.09
C MET A 160 -12.76 -18.79 17.71
N VAL A 161 -12.76 -17.48 17.72
CA VAL A 161 -12.60 -16.64 16.50
C VAL A 161 -11.12 -16.53 16.17
N ARG A 162 -10.73 -16.99 15.00
CA ARG A 162 -9.35 -16.98 14.51
C ARG A 162 -9.20 -16.10 13.27
N TRP A 163 -8.26 -15.18 13.29
CA TRP A 163 -7.89 -14.35 12.14
C TRP A 163 -6.89 -15.07 11.24
N CYS A 164 -7.23 -15.27 9.98
CA CYS A 164 -6.31 -15.75 8.95
C CYS A 164 -6.35 -14.80 7.76
N ASP A 165 -5.19 -14.36 7.28
CA ASP A 165 -5.01 -13.53 6.08
C ASP A 165 -5.76 -12.18 6.08
N GLY A 166 -5.94 -11.55 7.24
CA GLY A 166 -6.67 -10.30 7.38
C GLY A 166 -8.19 -10.45 7.42
N GLU A 167 -8.71 -11.67 7.43
CA GLU A 167 -10.13 -11.99 7.60
C GLU A 167 -10.39 -12.78 8.88
N MET A 168 -11.56 -12.55 9.48
CA MET A 168 -12.05 -13.28 10.64
C MET A 168 -12.63 -14.63 10.19
N VAL A 169 -12.02 -15.72 10.62
CA VAL A 169 -12.51 -17.09 10.35
C VAL A 169 -12.94 -17.72 11.66
N THR A 170 -14.20 -18.13 11.75
CA THR A 170 -14.69 -18.98 12.84
C THR A 170 -14.36 -20.42 12.50
N LEU A 171 -13.66 -21.09 13.42
CA LEU A 171 -13.41 -22.52 13.33
C LEU A 171 -14.62 -23.29 13.88
N HIS A 172 -15.49 -23.75 13.00
CA HIS A 172 -16.27 -24.95 13.25
C HIS A 172 -15.42 -26.15 12.83
N SER A 173 -15.32 -27.13 13.71
CA SER A 173 -14.66 -28.42 13.47
C SER A 173 -15.47 -29.24 12.46
N SER A 174 -15.40 -28.89 11.19
CA SER A 174 -15.79 -29.78 10.08
C SER A 174 -15.15 -29.34 8.78
N THR A 175 -14.16 -30.14 8.36
CA THR A 175 -13.76 -30.45 6.99
C THR A 175 -13.45 -29.35 5.99
N SER A 176 -12.17 -29.22 5.71
CA SER A 176 -11.43 -29.06 4.41
C SER A 176 -11.92 -28.16 3.27
N HIS A 177 -13.11 -27.59 3.25
CA HIS A 177 -13.59 -26.77 2.13
C HIS A 177 -13.40 -25.25 2.29
N HIS A 178 -13.13 -24.74 3.50
CA HIS A 178 -13.02 -23.27 3.76
C HIS A 178 -11.66 -22.65 3.45
N HIS A 179 -10.61 -23.45 3.25
CA HIS A 179 -9.26 -22.94 3.00
C HIS A 179 -9.11 -22.25 1.62
N ASN A 180 -10.01 -22.53 0.67
CA ASN A 180 -9.89 -22.01 -0.70
C ASN A 180 -10.49 -20.61 -0.91
N THR A 181 -11.43 -20.17 -0.08
CA THR A 181 -12.13 -18.90 -0.30
C THR A 181 -11.37 -17.69 0.18
N THR A 182 -10.70 -17.76 1.33
CA THR A 182 -9.89 -16.66 1.90
C THR A 182 -8.66 -16.35 1.07
N THR A 183 -8.04 -17.38 0.49
CA THR A 183 -6.86 -17.23 -0.37
C THR A 183 -7.19 -16.61 -1.72
N LEU A 184 -8.38 -16.89 -2.25
CA LEU A 184 -8.86 -16.33 -3.52
C LEU A 184 -9.14 -14.82 -3.38
N HIS A 185 -9.65 -14.37 -2.22
CA HIS A 185 -9.91 -12.96 -1.93
C HIS A 185 -8.63 -12.13 -1.83
N SER A 186 -7.63 -12.60 -1.11
CA SER A 186 -6.32 -11.91 -0.99
C SER A 186 -5.61 -11.78 -2.34
N GLN A 187 -5.72 -12.79 -3.20
CA GLN A 187 -5.12 -12.79 -4.52
C GLN A 187 -5.85 -11.86 -5.50
N LYS A 188 -7.17 -11.74 -5.40
CA LYS A 188 -7.99 -10.81 -6.19
C LYS A 188 -7.73 -9.35 -5.81
N SER A 189 -7.55 -9.04 -4.54
CA SER A 189 -7.19 -7.69 -4.07
C SER A 189 -5.85 -7.22 -4.65
N CYS A 190 -4.86 -8.09 -4.75
CA CYS A 190 -3.58 -7.78 -5.39
C CYS A 190 -3.74 -7.44 -6.88
N GLY A 191 -4.63 -8.12 -7.59
CA GLY A 191 -4.89 -7.86 -9.02
C GLY A 191 -5.45 -6.46 -9.28
N PHE A 192 -6.39 -5.97 -8.46
CA PHE A 192 -6.96 -4.63 -8.65
C PHE A 192 -6.00 -3.51 -8.28
N LEU A 193 -5.17 -3.71 -7.25
CA LEU A 193 -4.07 -2.81 -6.93
C LEU A 193 -3.06 -2.73 -8.10
N THR A 194 -2.71 -3.88 -8.68
CA THR A 194 -1.82 -3.96 -9.86
C THR A 194 -2.43 -3.22 -11.05
N MET A 195 -3.74 -3.36 -11.30
CA MET A 195 -4.43 -2.63 -12.37
C MET A 195 -4.35 -1.11 -12.17
N ALA A 196 -4.49 -0.61 -10.96
CA ALA A 196 -4.36 0.82 -10.66
C ALA A 196 -2.93 1.33 -10.89
N LEU A 197 -1.92 0.55 -10.51
CA LEU A 197 -0.51 0.90 -10.78
C LEU A 197 -0.19 0.87 -12.28
N LEU A 198 -0.69 -0.12 -13.02
CA LEU A 198 -0.55 -0.17 -14.48
C LEU A 198 -1.24 1.03 -15.15
N PHE A 199 -2.41 1.40 -14.66
CA PHE A 199 -3.12 2.58 -15.16
C PHE A 199 -2.33 3.86 -14.88
N GLY A 200 -1.94 4.13 -13.64
CA GLY A 200 -1.25 5.37 -13.27
C GLY A 200 0.21 5.41 -13.75
N CYS A 201 1.04 4.45 -13.35
CA CYS A 201 2.46 4.45 -13.71
C CYS A 201 2.72 4.02 -15.17
N GLY A 202 1.85 3.20 -15.77
CA GLY A 202 1.95 2.78 -17.16
C GLY A 202 1.23 3.74 -18.09
N VAL A 203 -0.13 3.69 -18.11
CA VAL A 203 -0.94 4.40 -19.10
C VAL A 203 -0.83 5.91 -18.95
N MET A 204 -1.01 6.46 -17.73
CA MET A 204 -0.99 7.92 -17.54
C MET A 204 0.40 8.51 -17.78
N MET A 205 1.47 7.80 -17.38
CA MET A 205 2.84 8.20 -17.69
C MET A 205 3.12 8.16 -19.18
N MET A 206 2.63 7.15 -19.90
CA MET A 206 2.73 7.07 -21.37
C MET A 206 2.00 8.23 -22.05
N ILE A 207 0.81 8.59 -21.57
CA ILE A 207 0.05 9.73 -22.06
C ILE A 207 0.85 11.02 -21.82
N ALA A 208 1.41 11.23 -20.62
CA ALA A 208 2.23 12.39 -20.32
C ALA A 208 3.37 12.55 -21.35
N GLY A 209 4.14 11.47 -21.56
CA GLY A 209 5.26 11.49 -22.50
C GLY A 209 4.85 11.70 -23.94
N ASN A 210 3.78 11.07 -24.42
CA ASN A 210 3.28 11.28 -25.78
C ASN A 210 2.78 12.72 -25.99
N MET A 211 2.07 13.26 -24.99
CA MET A 211 1.60 14.64 -25.05
C MET A 211 2.76 15.64 -25.02
N GLU A 212 3.86 15.37 -24.30
CA GLU A 212 5.06 16.21 -24.37
C GLU A 212 5.64 16.28 -25.78
N VAL A 213 5.67 15.15 -26.52
CA VAL A 213 6.17 15.10 -27.90
C VAL A 213 5.24 15.85 -28.86
N VAL A 214 3.93 15.63 -28.75
CA VAL A 214 2.93 16.21 -29.65
C VAL A 214 2.76 17.70 -29.41
N THR A 215 2.63 18.12 -28.16
CA THR A 215 2.32 19.52 -27.81
C THR A 215 3.57 20.40 -27.67
N ARG A 216 4.73 19.77 -27.49
CA ARG A 216 6.01 20.41 -27.09
C ARG A 216 5.88 21.33 -25.87
N ASN A 217 4.88 21.05 -25.02
CA ASN A 217 4.58 21.82 -23.82
C ASN A 217 4.47 20.88 -22.60
N ILE A 218 5.53 20.82 -21.82
CA ILE A 218 5.63 19.96 -20.63
C ILE A 218 4.50 20.30 -19.65
N ARG A 219 4.29 21.58 -19.34
CA ARG A 219 3.28 22.01 -18.36
C ARG A 219 1.87 21.56 -18.74
N TYR A 220 1.51 21.73 -20.00
CA TYR A 220 0.22 21.30 -20.53
C TYR A 220 0.05 19.79 -20.43
N SER A 221 1.06 19.03 -20.83
CA SER A 221 1.02 17.57 -20.86
C SER A 221 0.80 16.98 -19.46
N TRP A 222 1.51 17.47 -18.46
CA TRP A 222 1.36 17.02 -17.08
C TRP A 222 0.07 17.52 -16.43
N SER A 223 -0.35 18.76 -16.72
CA SER A 223 -1.63 19.27 -16.27
C SER A 223 -2.79 18.40 -16.77
N LEU A 224 -2.78 18.02 -18.05
CA LEU A 224 -3.79 17.11 -18.62
C LEU A 224 -3.85 15.78 -17.86
N VAL A 225 -2.69 15.16 -17.58
CA VAL A 225 -2.64 13.89 -16.83
C VAL A 225 -3.22 14.06 -15.43
N PHE A 226 -2.88 15.13 -14.70
CA PHE A 226 -3.43 15.36 -13.36
C PHE A 226 -4.93 15.67 -13.40
N TYR A 227 -5.45 16.34 -14.45
CA TYR A 227 -6.90 16.49 -14.66
C TYR A 227 -7.58 15.15 -14.91
N ILE A 228 -6.98 14.27 -15.71
CA ILE A 228 -7.52 12.92 -15.93
C ILE A 228 -7.54 12.14 -14.61
N MET A 229 -6.47 12.19 -13.81
CA MET A 229 -6.42 11.53 -12.50
C MET A 229 -7.45 12.11 -11.53
N ALA A 230 -7.66 13.42 -11.51
CA ALA A 230 -8.73 14.06 -10.76
C ALA A 230 -10.12 13.60 -11.22
N GLY A 231 -10.33 13.46 -12.52
CA GLY A 231 -11.56 12.91 -13.11
C GLY A 231 -11.81 11.45 -12.69
N VAL A 232 -10.77 10.64 -12.65
CA VAL A 232 -10.85 9.24 -12.17
C VAL A 232 -11.25 9.20 -10.70
N GLU A 233 -10.65 10.01 -9.82
CA GLU A 233 -11.03 10.09 -8.41
C GLU A 233 -12.47 10.57 -8.23
N LEU A 234 -12.91 11.57 -9.02
CA LEU A 234 -14.28 12.06 -9.00
C LEU A 234 -15.27 11.00 -9.50
N PHE A 235 -14.90 10.24 -10.54
CA PHE A 235 -15.69 9.11 -11.04
C PHE A 235 -15.82 8.01 -9.95
N LEU A 236 -14.73 7.66 -9.29
CA LEU A 236 -14.74 6.69 -8.19
C LEU A 236 -15.60 7.19 -7.02
N TRP A 237 -15.52 8.48 -6.69
CA TRP A 237 -16.37 9.10 -5.68
C TRP A 237 -17.86 8.96 -6.02
N LEU A 238 -18.25 9.28 -7.25
CA LEU A 238 -19.63 9.15 -7.73
C LEU A 238 -20.08 7.68 -7.72
N TRP A 239 -19.23 6.77 -8.21
CA TRP A 239 -19.48 5.34 -8.19
C TRP A 239 -19.71 4.81 -6.78
N HIS A 240 -18.86 5.18 -5.83
CA HIS A 240 -18.98 4.74 -4.44
C HIS A 240 -20.16 5.40 -3.73
N THR A 241 -20.56 6.60 -4.10
CA THR A 241 -21.78 7.24 -3.57
C THR A 241 -23.01 6.37 -3.88
N ILE A 242 -23.09 5.83 -5.10
CA ILE A 242 -24.23 5.03 -5.59
C ILE A 242 -24.16 3.60 -5.08
N PHE A 243 -23.03 2.92 -5.26
CA PHE A 243 -22.91 1.47 -5.08
C PHE A 243 -22.40 1.03 -3.72
N LEU A 244 -21.74 1.90 -2.95
CA LEU A 244 -21.24 1.52 -1.65
C LEU A 244 -22.42 1.36 -0.67
N PRO A 245 -22.57 0.19 -0.02
CA PRO A 245 -23.64 -0.01 0.93
C PRO A 245 -23.56 1.02 2.05
N GLY A 246 -24.67 1.67 2.37
CA GLY A 246 -24.78 2.51 3.56
C GLY A 246 -24.37 1.69 4.77
N GLY A 247 -23.56 2.24 5.65
CA GLY A 247 -23.19 1.57 6.88
C GLY A 247 -24.48 1.13 7.59
N THR A 248 -24.45 -0.03 8.18
CA THR A 248 -25.58 -0.70 8.83
C THR A 248 -26.20 0.21 9.91
N HIS A 249 -27.14 1.06 9.51
CA HIS A 249 -28.08 1.68 10.44
C HIS A 249 -28.95 0.55 11.02
N GLY A 250 -28.58 0.01 12.16
CA GLY A 250 -29.40 -1.01 12.82
C GLY A 250 -28.65 -2.04 13.64
N TYR A 251 -27.37 -2.22 13.44
CA TYR A 251 -26.58 -2.96 14.43
C TYR A 251 -26.16 -1.96 15.52
N ALA A 252 -26.52 -2.30 16.78
CA ALA A 252 -26.00 -1.62 17.95
C ALA A 252 -24.54 -1.28 17.66
N LYS A 253 -24.17 0.02 17.78
CA LYS A 253 -22.76 0.46 17.66
C LYS A 253 -21.93 -0.64 18.29
N PRO A 254 -21.06 -1.35 17.54
CA PRO A 254 -20.17 -2.26 18.21
C PRO A 254 -19.62 -1.40 19.36
N LYS A 255 -19.82 -1.84 20.61
CA LYS A 255 -19.25 -1.16 21.78
C LYS A 255 -17.86 -0.82 21.33
N PRO A 256 -17.43 0.46 21.36
CA PRO A 256 -16.17 0.86 20.80
C PRO A 256 -15.17 -0.17 21.29
N THR A 257 -14.85 -1.12 20.39
CA THR A 257 -13.89 -2.16 20.71
C THR A 257 -12.62 -1.39 20.92
N MET A 258 -12.38 -1.03 22.19
CA MET A 258 -11.26 -0.24 22.66
C MET A 258 -11.03 0.98 21.74
N GLY A 259 -11.88 2.00 21.89
CA GLY A 259 -11.53 3.33 21.42
C GLY A 259 -10.12 3.59 21.92
N LEU A 260 -9.20 3.87 21.01
CA LEU A 260 -7.80 4.09 21.35
C LEU A 260 -7.71 5.36 22.21
N HIS A 261 -8.17 5.27 23.46
CA HIS A 261 -7.95 6.31 24.44
C HIS A 261 -6.44 6.52 24.57
N ARG A 262 -6.00 7.75 24.66
CA ARG A 262 -4.57 8.11 24.79
C ARG A 262 -3.83 7.21 25.80
N GLY A 263 -4.53 6.79 26.88
CA GLY A 263 -4.02 5.86 27.88
C GLY A 263 -3.83 4.43 27.35
N GLU A 264 -4.78 3.92 26.60
CA GLU A 264 -4.74 2.54 26.06
C GLU A 264 -3.66 2.41 24.99
N PHE A 265 -3.49 3.41 24.10
CA PHE A 265 -2.38 3.45 23.14
C PHE A 265 -1.03 3.33 23.85
N ARG A 266 -0.80 4.13 24.88
CA ARG A 266 0.45 4.10 25.66
C ARG A 266 0.67 2.76 26.36
N ILE A 267 -0.39 2.18 26.93
CA ILE A 267 -0.35 0.88 27.58
C ILE A 267 -0.05 -0.24 26.59
N SER A 268 -0.72 -0.27 25.44
CA SER A 268 -0.49 -1.26 24.39
C SER A 268 0.90 -1.16 23.80
N LEU A 269 1.37 0.05 23.49
CA LEU A 269 2.74 0.29 23.01
C LEU A 269 3.77 -0.19 24.03
N ARG A 270 3.60 0.17 25.31
CA ARG A 270 4.48 -0.28 26.41
C ARG A 270 4.48 -1.81 26.58
N ARG A 271 3.32 -2.46 26.38
CA ARG A 271 3.20 -3.92 26.40
C ARG A 271 3.95 -4.58 25.22
N MET A 272 3.84 -4.01 24.01
CA MET A 272 4.58 -4.49 22.84
C MET A 272 6.10 -4.36 23.05
N LEU A 273 6.57 -3.24 23.57
CA LEU A 273 7.99 -2.99 23.82
C LEU A 273 8.58 -3.86 24.97
N LYS A 274 7.75 -4.46 25.80
CA LYS A 274 8.21 -5.41 26.85
C LYS A 274 8.35 -6.86 26.33
N ARG A 275 7.68 -7.22 25.24
CA ARG A 275 7.69 -8.59 24.72
C ARG A 275 8.82 -8.75 23.71
N LYS A 276 9.79 -9.63 24.01
CA LYS A 276 10.96 -9.88 23.13
C LYS A 276 10.57 -10.27 21.70
N ASP A 277 9.47 -11.02 21.53
CA ASP A 277 8.97 -11.42 20.20
C ASP A 277 8.43 -10.24 19.41
N ASP A 278 7.69 -9.34 20.08
CA ASP A 278 7.16 -8.15 19.47
C ASP A 278 8.31 -7.20 19.05
N ILE A 279 9.32 -7.01 19.91
CA ILE A 279 10.51 -6.23 19.56
C ILE A 279 11.19 -6.80 18.32
N THR A 280 11.33 -8.14 18.23
CA THR A 280 11.95 -8.77 17.06
C THR A 280 11.13 -8.54 15.78
N ALA A 281 9.80 -8.57 15.87
CA ALA A 281 8.93 -8.25 14.73
C ALA A 281 9.02 -6.76 14.36
N LEU A 282 9.06 -5.86 15.34
CA LEU A 282 9.22 -4.42 15.08
C LEU A 282 10.57 -4.11 14.40
N THR A 283 11.66 -4.72 14.88
CA THR A 283 12.99 -4.62 14.24
C THR A 283 12.95 -5.17 12.81
N PHE A 284 12.26 -6.28 12.59
CA PHE A 284 12.07 -6.85 11.25
C PHE A 284 11.35 -5.86 10.32
N PHE A 285 10.31 -5.18 10.76
CA PHE A 285 9.57 -4.22 9.93
C PHE A 285 10.41 -3.00 9.52
N ILE A 286 11.36 -2.58 10.34
CA ILE A 286 12.24 -1.46 10.04
C ILE A 286 13.38 -1.88 9.09
N LEU A 287 14.02 -3.01 9.34
CA LEU A 287 15.30 -3.33 8.69
C LEU A 287 15.19 -4.29 7.50
N PHE A 288 14.11 -5.07 7.38
CA PHE A 288 14.02 -6.10 6.34
C PHE A 288 13.97 -5.52 4.92
N LEU A 289 13.28 -4.40 4.72
CA LEU A 289 13.19 -3.72 3.43
C LEU A 289 14.20 -2.57 3.27
N LEU A 290 15.21 -2.48 4.13
CA LEU A 290 16.17 -1.38 4.12
C LEU A 290 16.89 -1.19 2.76
N PRO A 291 17.31 -2.23 2.02
CA PRO A 291 17.86 -2.07 0.67
C PRO A 291 16.90 -1.32 -0.25
N GLU A 292 15.63 -1.71 -0.24
CA GLU A 292 14.61 -1.16 -1.11
C GLU A 292 14.25 0.29 -0.74
N THR A 293 14.42 0.69 0.52
CA THR A 293 14.15 2.07 0.94
C THR A 293 15.09 3.07 0.27
N LEU A 294 16.34 2.68 0.05
CA LEU A 294 17.31 3.50 -0.68
C LEU A 294 16.98 3.53 -2.17
N LEU A 295 16.58 2.40 -2.74
CA LEU A 295 16.27 2.27 -4.17
C LEU A 295 14.95 2.96 -4.54
N ALA A 296 13.98 3.04 -3.65
CA ALA A 296 12.63 3.53 -3.95
C ALA A 296 12.61 4.93 -4.57
N LEU A 297 13.52 5.82 -4.18
CA LEU A 297 13.67 7.16 -4.76
C LEU A 297 14.85 7.26 -5.72
N THR A 298 15.97 6.61 -5.42
CA THR A 298 17.18 6.75 -6.24
C THR A 298 17.07 6.02 -7.58
N ALA A 299 16.40 4.86 -7.64
CA ALA A 299 16.25 4.12 -8.89
C ALA A 299 15.42 4.88 -9.94
N PRO A 300 14.21 5.37 -9.67
CA PRO A 300 13.47 6.16 -10.66
C PRO A 300 14.22 7.43 -11.09
N LEU A 301 14.92 8.09 -10.17
CA LEU A 301 15.72 9.28 -10.50
C LEU A 301 16.90 8.93 -11.41
N PHE A 302 17.57 7.80 -11.20
CA PHE A 302 18.61 7.27 -12.07
C PHE A 302 18.09 6.98 -13.49
N LEU A 303 16.90 6.36 -13.59
CA LEU A 303 16.33 6.01 -14.88
C LEU A 303 16.04 7.23 -15.76
N ILE A 304 15.61 8.35 -15.16
CA ILE A 304 15.25 9.58 -15.89
C ILE A 304 16.36 10.64 -15.93
N ALA A 305 17.40 10.51 -15.08
CA ALA A 305 18.55 11.43 -15.10
C ALA A 305 19.29 11.29 -16.42
N LYS A 306 19.75 12.45 -16.95
CA LYS A 306 20.49 12.49 -18.23
C LYS A 306 21.82 11.74 -18.11
N PRO A 307 22.34 11.16 -19.21
CA PRO A 307 23.58 10.40 -19.20
C PRO A 307 24.80 11.17 -18.67
N HIS A 308 24.88 12.49 -18.95
CA HIS A 308 25.98 13.32 -18.42
C HIS A 308 25.92 13.51 -16.90
N ASN A 309 24.77 13.20 -16.25
CA ASN A 309 24.59 13.16 -14.81
C ASN A 309 24.62 11.72 -14.26
N GLY A 310 25.18 10.77 -15.02
CA GLY A 310 25.31 9.37 -14.62
C GLY A 310 24.02 8.54 -14.68
N GLY A 311 22.96 9.05 -15.27
CA GLY A 311 21.68 8.33 -15.42
C GLY A 311 21.49 7.65 -16.76
N LEU A 312 20.36 6.94 -16.95
CA LEU A 312 20.01 6.27 -18.21
C LEU A 312 19.32 7.18 -19.22
N GLY A 313 18.76 8.31 -18.81
CA GLY A 313 18.11 9.28 -19.68
C GLY A 313 16.81 8.81 -20.32
N LEU A 314 16.08 7.89 -19.68
CA LEU A 314 14.83 7.36 -20.22
C LEU A 314 13.81 8.48 -20.41
N SER A 315 13.15 8.48 -21.56
CA SER A 315 11.96 9.28 -21.82
C SER A 315 10.80 8.84 -20.90
N PRO A 316 9.78 9.68 -20.67
CA PRO A 316 8.61 9.26 -19.90
C PRO A 316 7.91 8.03 -20.49
N GLN A 317 7.95 7.82 -21.80
CA GLN A 317 7.39 6.64 -22.48
C GLN A 317 8.19 5.38 -22.16
N GLU A 318 9.52 5.44 -22.26
CA GLU A 318 10.40 4.31 -21.91
C GLU A 318 10.32 3.96 -20.42
N PHE A 319 10.24 4.98 -19.57
CA PHE A 319 9.99 4.80 -18.14
C PHE A 319 8.62 4.15 -17.88
N ALA A 320 7.55 4.59 -18.56
CA ALA A 320 6.23 4.00 -18.45
C ALA A 320 6.21 2.52 -18.86
N PHE A 321 6.93 2.18 -19.92
CA PHE A 321 7.03 0.79 -20.39
C PHE A 321 7.84 -0.08 -19.42
N THR A 322 9.03 0.37 -19.01
CA THR A 322 9.94 -0.43 -18.19
C THR A 322 9.51 -0.48 -16.74
N GLN A 323 9.36 0.68 -16.10
CA GLN A 323 9.06 0.83 -14.68
C GLN A 323 7.56 0.80 -14.39
N GLY A 324 6.75 1.44 -15.25
CA GLY A 324 5.31 1.56 -15.06
C GLY A 324 4.53 0.31 -15.45
N THR A 325 5.02 -0.47 -16.42
CA THR A 325 4.30 -1.64 -16.95
C THR A 325 5.00 -2.94 -16.58
N LEU A 326 6.20 -3.19 -17.11
CA LEU A 326 6.89 -4.48 -16.91
C LEU A 326 7.27 -4.73 -15.45
N ALA A 327 7.81 -3.72 -14.76
CA ALA A 327 8.18 -3.84 -13.37
C ALA A 327 6.95 -4.04 -12.46
N VAL A 328 5.81 -3.36 -12.75
CA VAL A 328 4.55 -3.55 -12.01
C VAL A 328 3.99 -4.96 -12.21
N ILE A 329 4.04 -5.51 -13.42
CA ILE A 329 3.65 -6.91 -13.68
C ILE A 329 4.59 -7.87 -12.93
N ALA A 330 5.90 -7.61 -12.99
CA ALA A 330 6.91 -8.46 -12.34
C ALA A 330 6.74 -8.49 -10.81
N ILE A 331 6.49 -7.34 -10.16
CA ILE A 331 6.24 -7.30 -8.70
C ILE A 331 4.98 -8.08 -8.33
N ALA A 332 3.91 -7.99 -9.11
CA ALA A 332 2.68 -8.74 -8.89
C ALA A 332 2.89 -10.26 -9.06
N LEU A 333 3.65 -10.67 -10.07
CA LEU A 333 4.02 -12.07 -10.26
C LEU A 333 4.88 -12.58 -9.11
N GLY A 334 5.92 -11.86 -8.72
CA GLY A 334 6.78 -12.19 -7.58
C GLY A 334 5.97 -12.35 -6.28
N TYR A 335 5.08 -11.40 -6.01
CA TYR A 335 4.22 -11.43 -4.84
C TYR A 335 3.27 -12.65 -4.82
N THR A 336 2.66 -12.99 -5.96
CA THR A 336 1.78 -14.16 -6.05
C THR A 336 2.55 -15.47 -5.93
N LEU A 337 3.74 -15.56 -6.52
CA LEU A 337 4.64 -16.71 -6.39
C LEU A 337 5.09 -16.88 -4.94
N GLY A 338 5.54 -15.82 -4.27
CA GLY A 338 5.92 -15.86 -2.87
C GLY A 338 4.77 -16.29 -1.97
N GLY A 339 3.56 -15.77 -2.20
CA GLY A 339 2.37 -16.20 -1.48
C GLY A 339 2.03 -17.69 -1.66
N LYS A 340 2.14 -18.23 -2.89
CA LYS A 340 1.96 -19.67 -3.17
C LYS A 340 3.04 -20.50 -2.48
N THR A 341 4.27 -20.04 -2.50
CA THR A 341 5.43 -20.73 -1.90
C THR A 341 5.29 -20.82 -0.38
N ILE A 342 4.86 -19.72 0.28
CA ILE A 342 4.60 -19.73 1.73
C ILE A 342 3.51 -20.75 2.09
N LYS A 343 2.45 -20.84 1.28
CA LYS A 343 1.35 -21.81 1.52
C LYS A 343 1.81 -23.26 1.42
N ARG A 344 2.70 -23.56 0.48
CA ARG A 344 3.19 -24.93 0.25
C ARG A 344 4.28 -25.33 1.23
N HIS A 345 5.22 -24.45 1.53
CA HIS A 345 6.46 -24.80 2.22
C HIS A 345 6.63 -24.08 3.58
N GLY A 346 5.74 -23.14 3.90
CA GLY A 346 5.79 -22.35 5.13
C GLY A 346 6.79 -21.17 5.07
N LEU A 347 6.53 -20.15 5.90
CA LEU A 347 7.36 -18.95 5.98
C LEU A 347 8.81 -19.21 6.40
N ARG A 348 9.02 -20.16 7.35
CA ARG A 348 10.36 -20.41 7.91
C ARG A 348 11.40 -20.81 6.87
N ARG A 349 10.99 -21.63 5.88
CA ARG A 349 11.91 -22.15 4.85
C ARG A 349 12.34 -21.08 3.87
N TRP A 350 11.46 -20.11 3.59
CA TRP A 350 11.65 -19.14 2.51
C TRP A 350 12.00 -17.73 2.97
N LEU A 351 11.99 -17.45 4.28
CA LEU A 351 12.32 -16.12 4.78
C LEU A 351 13.78 -15.72 4.52
N LEU A 352 14.74 -16.63 4.74
CA LEU A 352 16.16 -16.38 4.43
C LEU A 352 16.43 -16.24 2.92
N PRO A 353 15.94 -17.16 2.05
CA PRO A 353 16.06 -16.96 0.61
C PRO A 353 15.45 -15.64 0.12
N SER A 354 14.32 -15.22 0.69
CA SER A 354 13.70 -13.95 0.32
C SER A 354 14.52 -12.72 0.74
N ALA A 355 15.22 -12.80 1.87
CA ALA A 355 16.15 -11.74 2.28
C ALA A 355 17.34 -11.63 1.32
N LEU A 356 17.85 -12.77 0.83
CA LEU A 356 18.91 -12.78 -0.18
C LEU A 356 18.42 -12.21 -1.53
N LEU A 357 17.17 -12.51 -1.92
CA LEU A 357 16.57 -11.95 -3.13
C LEU A 357 16.48 -10.42 -3.12
N LEU A 358 16.46 -9.77 -1.95
CA LEU A 358 16.50 -8.30 -1.84
C LEU A 358 17.82 -7.66 -2.32
N ALA A 359 18.85 -8.44 -2.56
CA ALA A 359 20.07 -7.96 -3.24
C ALA A 359 19.87 -7.77 -4.75
N VAL A 360 18.91 -8.48 -5.36
CA VAL A 360 18.73 -8.49 -6.82
C VAL A 360 18.36 -7.11 -7.39
N PRO A 361 17.43 -6.32 -6.80
CA PRO A 361 17.13 -4.97 -7.29
C PRO A 361 18.37 -4.06 -7.32
N GLY A 362 19.14 -4.03 -6.23
CA GLY A 362 20.36 -3.24 -6.12
C GLY A 362 21.42 -3.69 -7.14
N ALA A 363 21.67 -4.99 -7.26
CA ALA A 363 22.63 -5.55 -8.21
C ALA A 363 22.22 -5.29 -9.68
N ALA A 364 20.92 -5.35 -9.99
CA ALA A 364 20.41 -5.04 -11.33
C ALA A 364 20.64 -3.56 -11.69
N LEU A 365 20.38 -2.63 -10.76
CA LEU A 365 20.64 -1.21 -10.96
C LEU A 365 22.13 -0.89 -11.00
N LEU A 366 22.93 -1.57 -10.18
CA LEU A 366 24.40 -1.47 -10.23
C LEU A 366 24.93 -1.89 -11.60
N PHE A 367 24.44 -3.02 -12.12
CA PHE A 367 24.77 -3.46 -13.48
C PHE A 367 24.42 -2.41 -14.54
N LEU A 368 23.21 -1.82 -14.46
CA LEU A 368 22.77 -0.77 -15.37
C LEU A 368 23.58 0.53 -15.25
N SER A 369 24.06 0.86 -14.05
CA SER A 369 24.87 2.07 -13.83
C SER A 369 26.26 1.99 -14.47
N TYR A 370 26.80 0.78 -14.65
CA TYR A 370 28.01 0.54 -15.43
C TYR A 370 27.75 0.43 -16.95
N ASN A 371 26.48 0.19 -17.33
CA ASN A 371 26.08 -0.03 -18.71
C ASN A 371 24.97 0.96 -19.13
N THR A 372 25.26 2.27 -19.04
CA THR A 372 24.28 3.34 -19.31
C THR A 372 23.81 3.38 -20.77
N ALA A 373 24.55 2.77 -21.72
CA ALA A 373 24.18 2.60 -23.11
C ALA A 373 23.43 1.29 -23.40
N ALA A 374 22.99 0.56 -22.37
CA ALA A 374 22.28 -0.70 -22.56
C ALA A 374 20.97 -0.50 -23.33
N PRO A 375 20.62 -1.41 -24.27
CA PRO A 375 19.37 -1.36 -24.99
C PRO A 375 18.18 -1.49 -24.02
N LEU A 376 17.05 -0.89 -24.39
CA LEU A 376 15.84 -0.85 -23.55
C LEU A 376 15.37 -2.23 -23.11
N SER A 377 15.57 -3.26 -23.91
CA SER A 377 15.23 -4.65 -23.55
C SER A 377 16.04 -5.18 -22.36
N ILE A 378 17.32 -4.84 -22.26
CA ILE A 378 18.17 -5.21 -21.12
C ILE A 378 17.76 -4.42 -19.87
N VAL A 379 17.50 -3.11 -20.01
CA VAL A 379 16.99 -2.28 -18.93
C VAL A 379 15.67 -2.87 -18.39
N ALA A 380 14.73 -3.20 -19.28
CA ALA A 380 13.45 -3.79 -18.94
C ALA A 380 13.61 -5.15 -18.21
N ALA A 381 14.48 -6.01 -18.70
CA ALA A 381 14.73 -7.33 -18.09
C ALA A 381 15.36 -7.20 -16.69
N ALA A 382 16.34 -6.32 -16.52
CA ALA A 382 16.99 -6.06 -15.24
C ALA A 382 16.01 -5.52 -14.19
N LEU A 383 15.18 -4.52 -14.57
CA LEU A 383 14.14 -3.97 -13.71
C LEU A 383 13.07 -5.02 -13.37
N ALA A 384 12.62 -5.80 -14.34
CA ALA A 384 11.64 -6.86 -14.11
C ALA A 384 12.17 -7.93 -13.14
N ALA A 385 13.42 -8.35 -13.27
CA ALA A 385 14.04 -9.30 -12.34
C ALA A 385 14.11 -8.74 -10.91
N GLY A 386 14.54 -7.49 -10.73
CA GLY A 386 14.58 -6.81 -9.43
C GLY A 386 13.20 -6.71 -8.80
N HIS A 387 12.20 -6.27 -9.56
CA HIS A 387 10.84 -6.11 -9.05
C HIS A 387 10.14 -7.45 -8.77
N ALA A 388 10.44 -8.51 -9.51
CA ALA A 388 9.95 -9.86 -9.19
C ALA A 388 10.52 -10.35 -7.84
N ALA A 389 11.80 -10.12 -7.59
CA ALA A 389 12.46 -10.44 -6.33
C ALA A 389 11.87 -9.64 -5.17
N LEU A 390 11.67 -8.34 -5.35
CA LEU A 390 10.99 -7.47 -4.38
C LEU A 390 9.57 -7.95 -4.09
N GLY A 391 8.78 -8.26 -5.12
CA GLY A 391 7.42 -8.77 -4.95
C GLY A 391 7.39 -10.05 -4.12
N PHE A 392 8.32 -10.97 -4.36
CA PHE A 392 8.46 -12.19 -3.55
C PHE A 392 8.75 -11.86 -2.08
N ALA A 393 9.68 -10.96 -1.80
CA ALA A 393 10.03 -10.53 -0.45
C ALA A 393 8.84 -9.82 0.27
N LEU A 394 8.08 -8.98 -0.44
CA LEU A 394 6.88 -8.32 0.11
C LEU A 394 5.82 -9.32 0.57
N SER A 395 5.69 -10.48 -0.09
CA SER A 395 4.79 -11.53 0.36
C SER A 395 5.19 -12.11 1.73
N MET A 396 6.50 -12.19 2.03
CA MET A 396 7.02 -12.60 3.33
C MET A 396 6.73 -11.56 4.41
N VAL A 397 6.94 -10.27 4.10
CA VAL A 397 6.62 -9.16 5.01
C VAL A 397 5.15 -9.20 5.40
N LYS A 398 4.24 -9.35 4.41
CA LYS A 398 2.80 -9.49 4.68
C LYS A 398 2.53 -10.62 5.69
N GLN A 399 3.15 -11.78 5.50
CA GLN A 399 2.92 -12.93 6.37
C GLN A 399 3.46 -12.70 7.80
N VAL A 400 4.57 -11.96 7.93
CA VAL A 400 5.08 -11.56 9.26
C VAL A 400 4.10 -10.57 9.92
N VAL A 401 3.55 -9.60 9.18
CA VAL A 401 2.51 -8.68 9.69
C VAL A 401 1.29 -9.46 10.18
N VAL A 402 0.78 -10.40 9.39
CA VAL A 402 -0.36 -11.25 9.78
C VAL A 402 -0.06 -12.02 11.07
N ARG A 403 1.14 -12.58 11.22
CA ARG A 403 1.53 -13.27 12.45
C ARG A 403 1.65 -12.34 13.66
N PHE A 404 2.17 -11.13 13.46
CA PHE A 404 2.33 -10.12 14.50
C PHE A 404 0.98 -9.61 15.02
N THR A 405 -0.03 -9.54 14.16
CA THR A 405 -1.37 -9.05 14.50
C THR A 405 -2.31 -10.15 14.98
N ARG A 406 -2.01 -11.42 14.69
CA ARG A 406 -2.90 -12.56 14.93
C ARG A 406 -3.19 -12.77 16.43
N ASN A 407 -4.48 -12.99 16.76
CA ASN A 407 -4.97 -13.34 18.10
C ASN A 407 -4.61 -12.33 19.21
N MET A 408 -4.42 -11.06 18.86
CA MET A 408 -4.12 -10.02 19.83
C MET A 408 -5.31 -9.06 19.98
N PRO A 409 -5.66 -8.65 21.22
CA PRO A 409 -6.78 -7.71 21.44
C PRO A 409 -6.57 -6.37 20.76
N ASP A 410 -5.31 -5.95 20.58
CA ASP A 410 -4.91 -4.66 19.98
C ASP A 410 -4.59 -4.78 18.49
N ASN A 411 -5.28 -5.65 17.76
CA ASN A 411 -4.98 -6.01 16.37
C ASN A 411 -4.89 -4.79 15.43
N THR A 412 -5.86 -3.88 15.48
CA THR A 412 -5.89 -2.68 14.64
C THR A 412 -4.68 -1.78 14.88
N LEU A 413 -4.34 -1.55 16.16
CA LEU A 413 -3.16 -0.76 16.52
C LEU A 413 -1.86 -1.43 16.07
N ARG A 414 -1.73 -2.74 16.28
CA ARG A 414 -0.56 -3.52 15.83
C ARG A 414 -0.38 -3.44 14.32
N HIS A 415 -1.48 -3.51 13.58
CA HIS A 415 -1.46 -3.38 12.13
C HIS A 415 -1.04 -1.97 11.68
N ALA A 416 -1.56 -0.92 12.34
CA ALA A 416 -1.16 0.46 12.07
C ALA A 416 0.33 0.69 12.37
N ILE A 417 0.83 0.21 13.53
CA ILE A 417 2.25 0.30 13.91
C ILE A 417 3.13 -0.45 12.91
N ALA A 418 2.78 -1.69 12.54
CA ALA A 418 3.56 -2.46 11.57
C ALA A 418 3.69 -1.72 10.23
N ARG A 419 2.59 -1.19 9.70
CA ARG A 419 2.61 -0.42 8.45
C ARG A 419 3.42 0.87 8.56
N THR A 420 3.32 1.59 9.66
CA THR A 420 4.11 2.80 9.91
C THR A 420 5.60 2.47 9.97
N LEU A 421 5.99 1.42 10.70
CA LEU A 421 7.40 1.01 10.82
C LEU A 421 7.98 0.53 9.48
N ILE A 422 7.19 -0.12 8.63
CA ILE A 422 7.61 -0.48 7.28
C ILE A 422 7.83 0.79 6.42
N ALA A 423 6.97 1.79 6.57
CA ALA A 423 7.06 3.03 5.79
C ALA A 423 8.13 4.01 6.33
N THR A 424 8.47 3.93 7.61
CA THR A 424 9.43 4.86 8.25
C THR A 424 10.78 4.93 7.54
N PRO A 425 11.45 3.80 7.22
CA PRO A 425 12.73 3.86 6.50
C PRO A 425 12.59 4.50 5.11
N PHE A 426 11.49 4.27 4.38
CA PHE A 426 11.27 4.88 3.06
C PHE A 426 11.21 6.40 3.15
N VAL A 427 10.57 6.96 4.16
CA VAL A 427 10.48 8.41 4.34
C VAL A 427 11.82 8.98 4.84
N LEU A 428 12.40 8.37 5.88
CA LEU A 428 13.65 8.89 6.48
C LEU A 428 14.82 8.78 5.51
N VAL A 429 15.05 7.63 4.90
CA VAL A 429 16.13 7.45 3.92
C VAL A 429 15.88 8.33 2.70
N GLY A 430 14.62 8.46 2.28
CA GLY A 430 14.20 9.35 1.19
C GLY A 430 14.57 10.81 1.42
N MET A 431 14.46 11.31 2.65
CA MET A 431 14.87 12.69 2.99
C MET A 431 16.37 12.91 2.81
N PHE A 432 17.18 11.87 3.04
CA PHE A 432 18.63 11.94 2.86
C PHE A 432 19.09 11.54 1.45
N ALA A 433 18.25 10.82 0.70
CA ALA A 433 18.59 10.33 -0.64
C ALA A 433 18.99 11.44 -1.60
N GLY A 434 18.31 12.60 -1.54
CA GLY A 434 18.66 13.78 -2.32
C GLY A 434 20.07 14.29 -2.00
N ALA A 435 20.40 14.46 -0.73
CA ALA A 435 21.72 14.87 -0.30
C ALA A 435 22.80 13.82 -0.63
N MET A 436 22.47 12.53 -0.54
CA MET A 436 23.39 11.46 -0.96
C MET A 436 23.73 11.56 -2.45
N LEU A 437 22.74 11.84 -3.30
CA LEU A 437 22.93 11.97 -4.75
C LEU A 437 23.78 13.20 -5.17
N THR A 438 23.97 14.19 -4.29
CA THR A 438 24.90 15.32 -4.53
C THR A 438 26.33 15.00 -4.13
N LEU A 439 26.52 14.01 -3.24
CA LEU A 439 27.84 13.67 -2.66
C LEU A 439 28.41 12.37 -3.24
N ILE A 440 27.57 11.47 -3.72
CA ILE A 440 27.91 10.10 -4.08
C ILE A 440 27.25 9.74 -5.41
N ASP A 441 27.99 9.10 -6.30
CA ASP A 441 27.49 8.61 -7.58
C ASP A 441 26.46 7.48 -7.44
N TYR A 442 25.61 7.33 -8.43
CA TYR A 442 24.60 6.25 -8.48
C TYR A 442 25.20 4.85 -8.28
N GLN A 443 26.39 4.60 -8.82
CA GLN A 443 27.09 3.32 -8.68
C GLN A 443 27.32 2.94 -7.21
N HIS A 444 27.86 3.88 -6.44
CA HIS A 444 28.11 3.66 -5.01
C HIS A 444 26.80 3.50 -4.21
N ILE A 445 25.74 4.26 -4.57
CA ILE A 445 24.45 4.13 -3.92
C ILE A 445 23.84 2.74 -4.16
N PHE A 446 23.93 2.21 -5.39
CA PHE A 446 23.40 0.88 -5.71
C PHE A 446 24.26 -0.23 -5.11
N LEU A 447 25.57 -0.02 -4.99
CA LEU A 447 26.44 -0.93 -4.26
C LEU A 447 26.04 -1.01 -2.78
N VAL A 448 25.90 0.13 -2.11
CA VAL A 448 25.44 0.21 -0.71
C VAL A 448 24.05 -0.43 -0.55
N ALA A 449 23.10 -0.18 -1.47
CA ALA A 449 21.80 -0.81 -1.43
C ALA A 449 21.89 -2.35 -1.53
N THR A 450 22.80 -2.86 -2.37
CA THR A 450 23.04 -4.30 -2.49
C THR A 450 23.65 -4.88 -1.20
N GLU A 451 24.61 -4.19 -0.58
CA GLU A 451 25.22 -4.59 0.70
C GLU A 451 24.25 -4.53 1.87
N LEU A 452 23.30 -3.61 1.87
CA LEU A 452 22.24 -3.52 2.90
C LEU A 452 21.34 -4.78 2.92
N SER A 453 21.36 -5.62 1.89
CA SER A 453 20.69 -6.93 1.92
C SER A 453 21.25 -7.86 3.00
N ILE A 454 22.50 -7.64 3.45
CA ILE A 454 23.11 -8.35 4.59
C ILE A 454 22.34 -8.02 5.88
N ALA A 455 21.91 -6.76 6.06
CA ALA A 455 21.08 -6.36 7.19
C ALA A 455 19.71 -7.06 7.12
N SER A 456 19.10 -7.17 5.94
CA SER A 456 17.87 -7.92 5.74
C SER A 456 18.03 -9.41 6.10
N LEU A 457 19.15 -10.02 5.71
CA LEU A 457 19.47 -11.41 6.01
C LEU A 457 19.66 -11.64 7.53
N THR A 458 20.41 -10.76 8.19
CA THR A 458 20.66 -10.86 9.64
C THR A 458 19.36 -10.74 10.45
N VAL A 459 18.48 -9.81 10.06
CA VAL A 459 17.19 -9.62 10.73
C VAL A 459 16.24 -10.79 10.46
N ALA A 460 16.24 -11.36 9.25
CA ALA A 460 15.47 -12.56 8.93
C ALA A 460 15.96 -13.76 9.76
N ALA A 461 17.28 -13.93 9.90
CA ALA A 461 17.89 -14.98 10.73
C ALA A 461 17.52 -14.81 12.23
N LEU A 462 17.60 -13.56 12.74
CA LEU A 462 17.23 -13.25 14.12
C LEU A 462 15.74 -13.56 14.38
N TYR A 463 14.86 -13.17 13.44
CA TYR A 463 13.43 -13.45 13.53
C TYR A 463 13.16 -14.96 13.57
N LEU A 464 13.82 -15.75 12.72
CA LEU A 464 13.69 -17.21 12.70
C LEU A 464 14.23 -17.87 13.98
N TYR A 465 15.38 -17.43 14.46
CA TYR A 465 16.00 -17.96 15.68
C TYR A 465 15.06 -17.79 16.88
N ARG A 466 14.50 -16.58 17.05
CA ARG A 466 13.60 -16.31 18.18
C ARG A 466 12.25 -17.02 18.08
N THR A 467 11.72 -17.16 16.86
CA THR A 467 10.45 -17.88 16.64
C THR A 467 10.60 -19.41 16.64
N ARG A 468 11.84 -19.95 16.67
CA ARG A 468 12.11 -21.40 16.74
C ARG A 468 11.94 -21.95 18.16
N LYS A 469 12.13 -21.12 19.18
CA LYS A 469 12.06 -21.51 20.59
C LYS A 469 10.63 -21.65 21.14
N LYS A 470 9.64 -21.53 20.30
CA LYS A 470 8.22 -21.77 20.57
C LYS A 470 7.68 -22.88 19.66
#